data_29f0ce4d99614cfdf5387d88fa98981a
#
_entry.id   29f0ce4d99614cfdf5387d88fa98981a
#
_cell.length_a   1.000
_cell.length_b   1.000
_cell.length_c   1.000
_cell.angle_alpha   90.00
_cell.angle_beta   90.00
_cell.angle_gamma   90.00
#
_symmetry.space_group_name_H-M   'P 1'
#
loop_
_entity.id
_entity.type
_entity.pdbx_description
1 polymer ?
#
loop_
_entity_poly.entity_id
_entity_poly.type
_entity_poly.pdbx_seq_one_letter_code
_entity_poly.pdbx_strand_id
1 'polypeptide(L)'
;MNGNLFKIVLVSVVAILLAIIGGIMSADGDPLSIVLAVSPFILAALFLMKEKVWYLWMWIPAFFCFSGSFSTYIPLCAYGIVLPFYLWNIMLKRTTLVWNSTRLQDIFVFLLFIHVIYLFIIYPFGIGVDIFNDYISGKGYITFLGGCIAYLCLSTLKTDSNELGKVLQRTLILSFLGLCIVTARNLLSPESSDIDTDALNEEKAGRIQSFLSLSRFILDILVIKYSFTDFFKRPWIALIAVLAAIGILITGNRSSLVEPILLFFLVSLLYKRWLISIGLPVISILLLFILSAGGYLHHLPYGIQRSLYVIPYIDIDPQIIAYAEDSNDWRVRMWKMALDERNHFIQDKVFGDGFSRDIYQLKASIYEKAYSLTSVARKEEGANQESYMFLDGWHSGPISTINSLGYVGLTLYIIITIIGITYAWTICRIYAFHKYRTAILYVSMHYTFTSIYFLGIAGTPHTIPFQIISLGIIKVLYSCAKREGLYVSLHVRKEYMPLMIRKTQEKR
;
A
#
# COMPACT_ATOMS: atom_id res chain seq x y z
N MET A 1 -29.05 29.85 -26.83
CA MET A 1 -28.43 28.59 -26.41
C MET A 1 -27.36 28.91 -25.39
N ASN A 2 -27.49 28.40 -24.16
CA ASN A 2 -26.53 28.69 -23.10
C ASN A 2 -25.12 28.23 -23.53
N GLY A 3 -24.13 29.13 -23.52
CA GLY A 3 -22.76 28.83 -23.97
C GLY A 3 -22.11 27.63 -23.32
N ASN A 4 -22.63 27.21 -22.16
CA ASN A 4 -22.22 25.96 -21.51
C ASN A 4 -22.79 24.70 -22.19
N LEU A 5 -24.03 24.77 -22.74
CA LEU A 5 -24.64 23.64 -23.44
C LEU A 5 -23.89 23.38 -24.77
N PHE A 6 -23.54 24.44 -25.49
CA PHE A 6 -22.75 24.32 -26.73
C PHE A 6 -21.39 23.70 -26.50
N LYS A 7 -20.68 24.09 -25.41
CA LYS A 7 -19.39 23.50 -25.03
C LYS A 7 -19.51 22.02 -24.68
N ILE A 8 -20.55 21.63 -23.94
CA ILE A 8 -20.79 20.23 -23.57
C ILE A 8 -21.07 19.42 -24.85
N VAL A 9 -21.93 19.89 -25.71
CA VAL A 9 -22.27 19.21 -26.98
C VAL A 9 -21.02 19.07 -27.86
N LEU A 10 -20.23 20.15 -28.03
CA LEU A 10 -19.01 20.12 -28.84
C LEU A 10 -17.99 19.10 -28.29
N VAL A 11 -17.73 19.13 -26.98
CA VAL A 11 -16.81 18.18 -26.33
C VAL A 11 -17.32 16.74 -26.47
N SER A 12 -18.62 16.51 -26.31
CA SER A 12 -19.21 15.17 -26.45
C SER A 12 -19.11 14.67 -27.89
N VAL A 13 -19.36 15.50 -28.88
CA VAL A 13 -19.24 15.14 -30.31
C VAL A 13 -17.78 14.80 -30.68
N VAL A 14 -16.83 15.65 -30.26
CA VAL A 14 -15.40 15.38 -30.47
C VAL A 14 -14.97 14.08 -29.77
N ALA A 15 -15.41 13.84 -28.54
CA ALA A 15 -15.11 12.63 -27.82
C ALA A 15 -15.67 11.37 -28.52
N ILE A 16 -16.90 11.42 -29.03
CA ILE A 16 -17.53 10.32 -29.79
C ILE A 16 -16.77 10.05 -31.09
N LEU A 17 -16.42 11.07 -31.84
CA LEU A 17 -15.68 10.96 -33.11
C LEU A 17 -14.31 10.31 -32.88
N LEU A 18 -13.57 10.76 -31.86
CA LEU A 18 -12.26 10.18 -31.50
C LEU A 18 -12.38 8.75 -30.97
N ALA A 19 -13.46 8.41 -30.27
CA ALA A 19 -13.73 7.05 -29.83
C ALA A 19 -14.05 6.11 -31.00
N ILE A 20 -14.79 6.58 -32.01
CA ILE A 20 -15.06 5.82 -33.23
C ILE A 20 -13.75 5.55 -33.99
N ILE A 21 -12.92 6.60 -34.17
CA ILE A 21 -11.60 6.46 -34.83
C ILE A 21 -10.70 5.47 -34.05
N GLY A 22 -10.62 5.66 -32.73
CA GLY A 22 -9.84 4.76 -31.87
C GLY A 22 -10.38 3.33 -31.85
N GLY A 23 -11.71 3.14 -31.92
CA GLY A 23 -12.35 1.83 -32.02
C GLY A 23 -12.02 1.12 -33.33
N ILE A 24 -12.00 1.85 -34.46
CA ILE A 24 -11.57 1.31 -35.76
C ILE A 24 -10.09 0.91 -35.71
N MET A 25 -9.22 1.73 -35.13
CA MET A 25 -7.79 1.44 -35.00
C MET A 25 -7.49 0.31 -34.01
N SER A 26 -8.34 0.10 -32.99
CA SER A 26 -8.16 -0.99 -32.00
C SER A 26 -8.61 -2.37 -32.47
N ALA A 27 -9.22 -2.45 -33.65
CA ALA A 27 -9.57 -3.73 -34.26
C ALA A 27 -8.33 -4.63 -34.50
N ASP A 28 -7.15 -4.02 -34.60
CA ASP A 28 -5.86 -4.71 -34.75
C ASP A 28 -5.21 -5.16 -33.42
N GLY A 29 -5.88 -4.93 -32.26
CA GLY A 29 -5.42 -5.39 -30.93
C GLY A 29 -4.22 -4.63 -30.35
N ASP A 30 -3.81 -3.51 -30.92
CA ASP A 30 -2.69 -2.70 -30.41
C ASP A 30 -3.11 -1.93 -29.15
N PRO A 31 -2.38 -2.07 -28.01
CA PRO A 31 -2.64 -1.35 -26.77
C PRO A 31 -2.68 0.16 -26.93
N LEU A 32 -1.91 0.73 -27.85
CA LEU A 32 -1.87 2.17 -28.12
C LEU A 32 -3.21 2.67 -28.65
N SER A 33 -3.86 1.91 -29.51
CA SER A 33 -5.16 2.26 -30.08
C SER A 33 -6.26 2.27 -29.03
N ILE A 34 -6.21 1.37 -28.05
CA ILE A 34 -7.15 1.39 -26.90
C ILE A 34 -6.97 2.66 -26.08
N VAL A 35 -5.73 3.06 -25.79
CA VAL A 35 -5.42 4.31 -25.07
C VAL A 35 -5.93 5.52 -25.83
N LEU A 36 -5.73 5.57 -27.14
CA LEU A 36 -6.22 6.64 -28.01
C LEU A 36 -7.76 6.68 -28.05
N ALA A 37 -8.42 5.54 -28.08
CA ALA A 37 -9.89 5.46 -28.05
C ALA A 37 -10.49 5.96 -26.74
N VAL A 38 -9.85 5.68 -25.60
CA VAL A 38 -10.35 6.05 -24.27
C VAL A 38 -9.95 7.47 -23.85
N SER A 39 -8.84 8.00 -24.39
CA SER A 39 -8.30 9.31 -24.01
C SER A 39 -9.29 10.48 -24.15
N PRO A 40 -10.15 10.57 -25.19
CA PRO A 40 -11.11 11.68 -25.32
C PRO A 40 -12.18 11.66 -24.22
N PHE A 41 -12.60 10.47 -23.78
CA PHE A 41 -13.56 10.35 -22.68
C PHE A 41 -12.92 10.78 -21.35
N ILE A 42 -11.67 10.43 -21.14
CA ILE A 42 -10.90 10.90 -19.97
C ILE A 42 -10.78 12.42 -20.02
N LEU A 43 -10.38 13.01 -21.14
CA LEU A 43 -10.26 14.46 -21.29
C LEU A 43 -11.60 15.17 -21.10
N ALA A 44 -12.69 14.66 -21.67
CA ALA A 44 -14.03 15.20 -21.47
C ALA A 44 -14.45 15.14 -20.00
N ALA A 45 -14.21 14.03 -19.33
CA ALA A 45 -14.49 13.88 -17.90
C ALA A 45 -13.69 14.87 -17.05
N LEU A 46 -12.39 15.08 -17.34
CA LEU A 46 -11.54 16.05 -16.67
C LEU A 46 -12.07 17.49 -16.81
N PHE A 47 -12.50 17.88 -18.01
CA PHE A 47 -13.12 19.18 -18.23
C PHE A 47 -14.46 19.35 -17.50
N LEU A 48 -15.29 18.30 -17.46
CA LEU A 48 -16.59 18.32 -16.80
C LEU A 48 -16.47 18.37 -15.26
N MET A 49 -15.42 17.81 -14.70
CA MET A 49 -15.20 17.79 -13.25
C MET A 49 -14.86 19.17 -12.68
N LYS A 50 -14.38 20.12 -13.50
CA LYS A 50 -14.00 21.48 -13.05
C LYS A 50 -13.14 21.46 -11.78
N GLU A 51 -13.62 22.15 -10.72
CA GLU A 51 -12.94 22.26 -9.43
C GLU A 51 -12.69 20.91 -8.73
N LYS A 52 -13.49 19.90 -9.08
CA LYS A 52 -13.43 18.55 -8.46
C LYS A 52 -12.47 17.59 -9.15
N VAL A 53 -11.69 18.08 -10.12
CA VAL A 53 -10.72 17.26 -10.86
C VAL A 53 -9.71 16.56 -9.94
N TRP A 54 -9.39 17.15 -8.79
CA TRP A 54 -8.49 16.58 -7.80
C TRP A 54 -8.99 15.26 -7.19
N TYR A 55 -10.31 14.94 -7.26
CA TYR A 55 -10.85 13.66 -6.80
C TYR A 55 -10.18 12.49 -7.52
N LEU A 56 -9.78 12.68 -8.76
CA LEU A 56 -9.15 11.65 -9.59
C LEU A 56 -7.77 11.25 -9.07
N TRP A 57 -7.07 12.12 -8.36
CA TRP A 57 -5.81 11.74 -7.69
C TRP A 57 -5.98 10.60 -6.68
N MET A 58 -7.16 10.44 -6.13
CA MET A 58 -7.47 9.36 -5.19
C MET A 58 -8.23 8.22 -5.86
N TRP A 59 -9.13 8.52 -6.80
CA TRP A 59 -9.99 7.51 -7.41
C TRP A 59 -9.27 6.63 -8.42
N ILE A 60 -8.45 7.22 -9.29
CA ILE A 60 -7.71 6.45 -10.30
C ILE A 60 -6.73 5.48 -9.62
N PRO A 61 -5.83 5.93 -8.73
CA PRO A 61 -4.95 5.01 -8.03
C PRO A 61 -5.70 3.94 -7.26
N ALA A 62 -6.80 4.29 -6.58
CA ALA A 62 -7.58 3.33 -5.80
C ALA A 62 -8.19 2.22 -6.65
N PHE A 63 -8.64 2.53 -7.86
CA PHE A 63 -9.23 1.53 -8.75
C PHE A 63 -8.16 0.61 -9.36
N PHE A 64 -7.00 1.16 -9.73
CA PHE A 64 -5.98 0.42 -10.46
C PHE A 64 -4.81 -0.07 -9.59
N CYS A 65 -4.70 0.37 -8.33
CA CYS A 65 -3.59 0.04 -7.43
C CYS A 65 -3.35 -1.47 -7.23
N PHE A 66 -4.30 -2.31 -7.61
CA PHE A 66 -4.26 -3.74 -7.33
C PHE A 66 -4.07 -4.59 -8.59
N SER A 67 -3.77 -3.99 -9.72
CA SER A 67 -3.64 -4.67 -11.01
C SER A 67 -2.21 -5.09 -11.36
N GLY A 68 -1.47 -5.70 -10.43
CA GLY A 68 -0.15 -6.27 -10.71
C GLY A 68 0.91 -5.23 -11.12
N SER A 69 1.66 -5.47 -12.19
CA SER A 69 2.77 -4.63 -12.66
C SER A 69 2.41 -3.17 -12.99
N PHE A 70 1.13 -2.86 -13.19
CA PHE A 70 0.67 -1.49 -13.39
C PHE A 70 0.53 -0.70 -12.09
N SER A 71 0.51 -1.35 -10.93
CA SER A 71 0.17 -0.72 -9.65
C SER A 71 1.11 0.41 -9.24
N THR A 72 2.39 0.31 -9.61
CA THR A 72 3.43 1.26 -9.19
C THR A 72 3.36 2.58 -9.98
N TYR A 73 2.96 2.54 -11.25
CA TYR A 73 2.97 3.72 -12.13
C TYR A 73 1.66 4.48 -12.20
N ILE A 74 0.53 3.80 -11.97
CA ILE A 74 -0.80 4.40 -12.11
C ILE A 74 -0.97 5.63 -11.20
N PRO A 75 -0.56 5.64 -9.92
CA PRO A 75 -0.62 6.84 -9.10
C PRO A 75 0.16 8.01 -9.70
N LEU A 76 1.34 7.73 -10.27
CA LEU A 76 2.19 8.76 -10.88
C LEU A 76 1.56 9.33 -12.16
N CYS A 77 1.05 8.44 -13.01
CA CYS A 77 0.31 8.84 -14.21
C CYS A 77 -0.92 9.67 -13.84
N ALA A 78 -1.66 9.26 -12.80
CA ALA A 78 -2.83 10.01 -12.33
C ALA A 78 -2.46 11.42 -11.86
N TYR A 79 -1.39 11.59 -11.10
CA TYR A 79 -0.93 12.91 -10.68
C TYR A 79 -0.45 13.74 -11.86
N GLY A 80 0.31 13.16 -12.80
CA GLY A 80 0.79 13.82 -14.02
C GLY A 80 -0.34 14.25 -14.94
N ILE A 81 -1.36 13.42 -15.16
CA ILE A 81 -2.49 13.72 -16.04
C ILE A 81 -3.43 14.76 -15.42
N VAL A 82 -3.70 14.66 -14.13
CA VAL A 82 -4.65 15.56 -13.45
C VAL A 82 -4.04 16.92 -13.14
N LEU A 83 -2.70 17.01 -12.96
CA LEU A 83 -1.99 18.24 -12.61
C LEU A 83 -2.25 19.41 -13.57
N PRO A 84 -2.15 19.28 -14.92
CA PRO A 84 -2.43 20.38 -15.83
C PRO A 84 -3.85 20.95 -15.67
N PHE A 85 -4.85 20.08 -15.48
CA PHE A 85 -6.24 20.50 -15.29
C PHE A 85 -6.45 21.16 -13.93
N TYR A 86 -5.75 20.72 -12.91
CA TYR A 86 -5.76 21.36 -11.60
C TYR A 86 -5.16 22.76 -11.67
N LEU A 87 -3.98 22.90 -12.30
CA LEU A 87 -3.33 24.19 -12.53
C LEU A 87 -4.19 25.13 -13.39
N TRP A 88 -4.83 24.60 -14.43
CA TRP A 88 -5.78 25.35 -15.27
C TRP A 88 -6.94 25.92 -14.44
N ASN A 89 -7.51 25.14 -13.52
CA ASN A 89 -8.56 25.64 -12.64
C ASN A 89 -8.06 26.73 -11.68
N ILE A 90 -6.80 26.66 -11.24
CA ILE A 90 -6.17 27.73 -10.45
C ILE A 90 -6.00 29.01 -11.30
N MET A 91 -5.48 28.89 -12.52
CA MET A 91 -5.33 30.03 -13.44
C MET A 91 -6.67 30.71 -13.73
N LEU A 92 -7.74 29.93 -13.85
CA LEU A 92 -9.09 30.44 -14.01
C LEU A 92 -9.72 30.99 -12.72
N LYS A 93 -8.97 31.06 -11.61
CA LYS A 93 -9.43 31.48 -10.27
C LYS A 93 -10.64 30.69 -9.74
N ARG A 94 -10.85 29.46 -10.23
CA ARG A 94 -11.92 28.54 -9.75
C ARG A 94 -11.55 27.87 -8.43
N THR A 95 -10.25 27.64 -8.22
CA THR A 95 -9.70 27.10 -6.98
C THR A 95 -8.62 28.01 -6.44
N THR A 96 -8.51 28.13 -5.11
CA THR A 96 -7.45 28.89 -4.47
C THR A 96 -6.42 27.92 -3.89
N LEU A 97 -5.14 28.18 -4.16
CA LEU A 97 -4.06 27.45 -3.50
C LEU A 97 -3.97 27.84 -2.04
N VAL A 98 -3.85 26.86 -1.19
CA VAL A 98 -3.60 27.04 0.25
C VAL A 98 -2.50 26.06 0.64
N TRP A 99 -1.38 26.58 1.14
CA TRP A 99 -0.34 25.71 1.67
C TRP A 99 -0.78 25.16 3.04
N ASN A 100 -1.05 23.86 3.10
CA ASN A 100 -1.37 23.16 4.34
C ASN A 100 -0.06 22.86 5.07
N SER A 101 0.41 23.80 5.90
CA SER A 101 1.74 23.71 6.51
C SER A 101 1.77 22.74 7.70
N THR A 102 2.71 21.81 7.62
CA THR A 102 3.19 20.97 8.72
C THR A 102 4.72 21.06 8.71
N ARG A 103 5.26 22.19 9.19
CA ARG A 103 6.67 22.62 8.96
C ARG A 103 7.69 21.49 9.09
N LEU A 104 7.65 20.76 10.20
CA LEU A 104 8.64 19.70 10.46
C LEU A 104 8.55 18.56 9.43
N GLN A 105 7.35 18.10 9.15
CA GLN A 105 7.09 17.07 8.14
C GLN A 105 7.56 17.52 6.77
N ASP A 106 7.25 18.76 6.36
CA ASP A 106 7.64 19.32 5.07
C ASP A 106 9.16 19.33 4.92
N ILE A 107 9.89 19.77 5.94
CA ILE A 107 11.36 19.81 5.94
C ILE A 107 11.94 18.43 5.66
N PHE A 108 11.52 17.39 6.39
CA PHE A 108 12.09 16.07 6.24
C PHE A 108 11.69 15.39 4.90
N VAL A 109 10.48 15.63 4.41
CA VAL A 109 10.08 15.15 3.08
C VAL A 109 10.92 15.83 1.99
N PHE A 110 11.18 17.14 2.09
CA PHE A 110 12.05 17.84 1.15
C PHE A 110 13.49 17.38 1.24
N LEU A 111 14.03 17.13 2.43
CA LEU A 111 15.37 16.60 2.60
C LEU A 111 15.50 15.20 1.96
N LEU A 112 14.51 14.34 2.14
CA LEU A 112 14.51 13.03 1.48
C LEU A 112 14.47 13.19 -0.05
N PHE A 113 13.68 14.14 -0.57
CA PHE A 113 13.63 14.40 -1.99
C PHE A 113 14.94 14.96 -2.55
N ILE A 114 15.59 15.89 -1.84
CA ILE A 114 16.92 16.41 -2.19
C ILE A 114 17.95 15.26 -2.21
N HIS A 115 17.87 14.34 -1.23
CA HIS A 115 18.73 13.18 -1.19
C HIS A 115 18.52 12.25 -2.41
N VAL A 116 17.28 12.03 -2.83
CA VAL A 116 16.99 11.24 -4.04
C VAL A 116 17.50 11.93 -5.31
N ILE A 117 17.41 13.28 -5.40
CA ILE A 117 17.98 14.03 -6.51
C ILE A 117 19.50 13.90 -6.51
N TYR A 118 20.15 14.00 -5.35
CA TYR A 118 21.58 13.80 -5.20
C TYR A 118 22.03 12.43 -5.72
N LEU A 119 21.31 11.37 -5.34
CA LEU A 119 21.58 10.02 -5.86
C LEU A 119 21.37 9.91 -7.37
N PHE A 120 20.35 10.57 -7.90
CA PHE A 120 20.14 10.60 -9.35
C PHE A 120 21.28 11.29 -10.11
N ILE A 121 21.90 12.32 -9.53
CA ILE A 121 23.05 13.01 -10.14
C ILE A 121 24.30 12.12 -10.13
N ILE A 122 24.52 11.37 -9.04
CA ILE A 122 25.70 10.49 -8.90
C ILE A 122 25.52 9.20 -9.69
N TYR A 123 24.33 8.63 -9.65
CA TYR A 123 23.98 7.38 -10.32
C TYR A 123 22.90 7.61 -11.37
N PRO A 124 23.21 8.39 -12.44
CA PRO A 124 22.25 8.63 -13.50
C PRO A 124 21.95 7.33 -14.23
N PHE A 125 20.69 7.15 -14.60
CA PHE A 125 20.30 6.01 -15.42
C PHE A 125 19.94 6.45 -16.85
N GLY A 126 20.20 5.56 -17.82
CA GLY A 126 19.69 5.73 -19.15
C GLY A 126 18.15 5.55 -19.18
N ILE A 127 17.45 6.43 -19.86
CA ILE A 127 15.99 6.30 -20.05
C ILE A 127 15.74 5.19 -21.09
N GLY A 128 15.85 3.95 -20.68
CA GLY A 128 15.30 2.81 -21.41
C GLY A 128 13.81 2.74 -21.08
N VAL A 129 12.97 3.27 -21.95
CA VAL A 129 11.52 3.31 -21.73
C VAL A 129 10.91 1.98 -22.14
N ASP A 130 11.19 0.93 -21.41
CA ASP A 130 10.33 -0.23 -21.40
C ASP A 130 9.41 -0.15 -20.17
N ILE A 131 8.29 0.54 -20.36
CA ILE A 131 7.30 0.81 -19.30
C ILE A 131 6.70 -0.51 -18.76
N PHE A 132 6.83 -1.60 -19.51
CA PHE A 132 6.19 -2.89 -19.22
C PHE A 132 7.12 -3.91 -18.56
N ASN A 133 8.42 -3.63 -18.44
CA ASN A 133 9.38 -4.54 -17.84
C ASN A 133 9.71 -4.11 -16.41
N ASP A 134 9.40 -4.96 -15.43
CA ASP A 134 9.58 -4.66 -14.00
C ASP A 134 11.05 -4.52 -13.57
N TYR A 135 11.97 -4.97 -14.40
CA TYR A 135 13.41 -5.03 -14.09
C TYR A 135 14.24 -3.84 -14.59
N ILE A 136 13.62 -2.75 -15.08
CA ILE A 136 14.39 -1.64 -15.65
C ILE A 136 14.82 -0.64 -14.58
N SER A 137 16.10 -0.33 -14.65
CA SER A 137 16.78 0.72 -13.88
C SER A 137 16.07 2.06 -14.01
N GLY A 138 16.03 2.83 -12.92
CA GLY A 138 15.50 4.19 -12.91
C GLY A 138 14.01 4.35 -12.55
N LYS A 139 13.21 3.30 -12.58
CA LYS A 139 11.81 3.35 -12.15
C LYS A 139 11.66 3.87 -10.71
N GLY A 140 12.59 3.52 -9.82
CA GLY A 140 12.63 4.03 -8.46
C GLY A 140 12.68 5.56 -8.39
N TYR A 141 13.52 6.20 -9.19
CA TYR A 141 13.60 7.67 -9.24
C TYR A 141 12.29 8.30 -9.70
N ILE A 142 11.68 7.74 -10.75
CA ILE A 142 10.38 8.22 -11.27
C ILE A 142 9.32 8.05 -10.19
N THR A 143 9.30 6.92 -9.48
CA THR A 143 8.34 6.64 -8.40
C THR A 143 8.50 7.65 -7.26
N PHE A 144 9.72 7.93 -6.82
CA PHE A 144 9.97 8.94 -5.80
C PHE A 144 9.59 10.35 -6.24
N LEU A 145 9.93 10.75 -7.47
CA LEU A 145 9.52 12.03 -8.04
C LEU A 145 7.99 12.18 -8.04
N GLY A 146 7.28 11.13 -8.46
CA GLY A 146 5.82 11.10 -8.44
C GLY A 146 5.24 11.21 -7.05
N GLY A 147 5.80 10.51 -6.07
CA GLY A 147 5.42 10.63 -4.66
C GLY A 147 5.58 12.05 -4.13
N CYS A 148 6.67 12.73 -4.50
CA CYS A 148 6.90 14.14 -4.17
C CYS A 148 5.91 15.08 -4.83
N ILE A 149 5.67 14.94 -6.14
CA ILE A 149 4.67 15.74 -6.86
C ILE A 149 3.30 15.55 -6.22
N ALA A 150 2.93 14.30 -5.92
CA ALA A 150 1.69 13.98 -5.23
C ALA A 150 1.57 14.68 -3.86
N TYR A 151 2.64 14.63 -3.06
CA TYR A 151 2.69 15.31 -1.77
C TYR A 151 2.52 16.83 -1.91
N LEU A 152 3.18 17.46 -2.89
CA LEU A 152 3.05 18.88 -3.20
C LEU A 152 1.62 19.23 -3.62
N CYS A 153 1.05 18.49 -4.57
CA CYS A 153 -0.32 18.69 -5.04
C CYS A 153 -1.32 18.62 -3.87
N LEU A 154 -1.23 17.57 -3.06
CA LEU A 154 -2.08 17.42 -1.87
C LEU A 154 -1.85 18.54 -0.86
N SER A 155 -0.59 18.95 -0.64
CA SER A 155 -0.27 20.04 0.28
C SER A 155 -0.89 21.39 -0.10
N THR A 156 -1.20 21.61 -1.37
CA THR A 156 -1.83 22.84 -1.88
C THR A 156 -3.36 22.76 -1.96
N LEU A 157 -3.94 21.64 -1.63
CA LEU A 157 -5.38 21.40 -1.77
C LEU A 157 -6.18 22.14 -0.69
N LYS A 158 -7.15 22.96 -1.13
CA LYS A 158 -8.14 23.59 -0.26
C LYS A 158 -9.45 22.79 -0.31
N THR A 159 -9.77 22.11 0.76
CA THR A 159 -11.02 21.35 0.92
C THR A 159 -11.48 21.39 2.38
N ASP A 160 -12.67 20.92 2.65
CA ASP A 160 -13.19 20.70 4.00
C ASP A 160 -13.19 19.20 4.37
N SER A 161 -13.39 18.91 5.65
CA SER A 161 -13.36 17.54 6.16
C SER A 161 -14.50 16.66 5.63
N ASN A 162 -15.66 17.25 5.33
CA ASN A 162 -16.80 16.52 4.80
C ASN A 162 -16.57 16.13 3.33
N GLU A 163 -16.09 17.07 2.52
CA GLU A 163 -15.77 16.82 1.12
C GLU A 163 -14.66 15.77 0.99
N LEU A 164 -13.55 15.96 1.71
CA LEU A 164 -12.45 15.01 1.70
C LEU A 164 -12.90 13.63 2.22
N GLY A 165 -13.66 13.58 3.31
CA GLY A 165 -14.22 12.34 3.85
C GLY A 165 -15.12 11.61 2.85
N LYS A 166 -15.95 12.35 2.09
CA LYS A 166 -16.78 11.78 1.01
C LYS A 166 -15.92 11.22 -0.13
N VAL A 167 -14.86 11.92 -0.52
CA VAL A 167 -13.92 11.45 -1.54
C VAL A 167 -13.24 10.17 -1.08
N LEU A 168 -12.70 10.16 0.14
CA LEU A 168 -12.05 8.97 0.71
C LEU A 168 -13.02 7.78 0.83
N GLN A 169 -14.29 8.01 1.20
CA GLN A 169 -15.28 6.93 1.24
C GLN A 169 -15.52 6.33 -0.15
N ARG A 170 -15.59 7.16 -1.20
CA ARG A 170 -15.72 6.67 -2.58
C ARG A 170 -14.44 5.96 -3.04
N THR A 171 -13.28 6.44 -2.60
CA THR A 171 -11.98 5.78 -2.81
C THR A 171 -11.99 4.35 -2.26
N LEU A 172 -12.49 4.13 -1.04
CA LEU A 172 -12.62 2.79 -0.47
C LEU A 172 -13.55 1.88 -1.30
N ILE A 173 -14.67 2.41 -1.80
CA ILE A 173 -15.58 1.63 -2.65
C ILE A 173 -14.90 1.24 -3.96
N LEU A 174 -14.19 2.17 -4.59
CA LEU A 174 -13.44 1.89 -5.82
C LEU A 174 -12.30 0.89 -5.59
N SER A 175 -11.59 1.00 -4.46
CA SER A 175 -10.58 0.02 -4.06
C SER A 175 -11.19 -1.38 -3.90
N PHE A 176 -12.33 -1.48 -3.25
CA PHE A 176 -13.04 -2.75 -3.09
C PHE A 176 -13.42 -3.36 -4.45
N LEU A 177 -13.99 -2.56 -5.35
CA LEU A 177 -14.34 -3.01 -6.69
C LEU A 177 -13.11 -3.45 -7.49
N GLY A 178 -12.02 -2.68 -7.43
CA GLY A 178 -10.74 -3.05 -8.06
C GLY A 178 -10.22 -4.39 -7.54
N LEU A 179 -10.23 -4.59 -6.21
CA LEU A 179 -9.82 -5.86 -5.58
C LEU A 179 -10.71 -7.03 -6.00
N CYS A 180 -12.03 -6.84 -6.08
CA CYS A 180 -12.93 -7.88 -6.57
C CYS A 180 -12.61 -8.28 -8.01
N ILE A 181 -12.35 -7.31 -8.90
CA ILE A 181 -11.99 -7.57 -10.30
C ILE A 181 -10.67 -8.35 -10.40
N VAL A 182 -9.64 -7.93 -9.66
CA VAL A 182 -8.33 -8.60 -9.66
C VAL A 182 -8.45 -10.01 -9.09
N THR A 183 -9.16 -10.19 -7.98
CA THR A 183 -9.39 -11.51 -7.40
C THR A 183 -10.13 -12.43 -8.38
N ALA A 184 -11.18 -11.94 -9.05
CA ALA A 184 -11.92 -12.69 -10.05
C ALA A 184 -11.02 -13.06 -11.24
N ARG A 185 -10.21 -12.12 -11.74
CA ARG A 185 -9.24 -12.41 -12.82
C ARG A 185 -8.27 -13.52 -12.42
N ASN A 186 -7.67 -13.42 -11.25
CA ASN A 186 -6.69 -14.39 -10.77
C ASN A 186 -7.31 -15.80 -10.56
N LEU A 187 -8.59 -15.86 -10.22
CA LEU A 187 -9.33 -17.12 -10.12
C LEU A 187 -9.67 -17.73 -11.48
N LEU A 188 -9.96 -16.88 -12.49
CA LEU A 188 -10.33 -17.32 -13.82
C LEU A 188 -9.11 -17.66 -14.69
N SER A 189 -7.93 -17.13 -14.37
CA SER A 189 -6.67 -17.35 -15.10
C SER A 189 -5.57 -17.74 -14.11
N PRO A 190 -5.62 -18.90 -13.47
CA PRO A 190 -4.64 -19.31 -12.46
C PRO A 190 -3.22 -19.46 -13.03
N GLU A 191 -3.07 -19.68 -14.34
CA GLU A 191 -1.75 -19.86 -14.98
C GLU A 191 -0.91 -18.58 -15.10
N SER A 192 -1.52 -17.39 -14.94
CA SER A 192 -0.82 -16.12 -15.18
C SER A 192 -0.29 -15.42 -13.93
N SER A 193 -0.65 -15.86 -12.72
CA SER A 193 -0.47 -15.01 -11.56
C SER A 193 0.51 -15.47 -10.49
N ASP A 194 0.81 -16.75 -10.33
CA ASP A 194 1.62 -17.21 -9.20
C ASP A 194 2.29 -18.58 -9.37
N ILE A 195 2.54 -19.00 -10.57
CA ILE A 195 3.55 -20.02 -10.76
C ILE A 195 4.90 -19.30 -10.65
N ASP A 196 5.32 -19.08 -9.41
CA ASP A 196 6.73 -19.08 -9.10
C ASP A 196 7.27 -20.34 -9.77
N THR A 197 8.08 -20.17 -10.81
CA THR A 197 8.63 -21.21 -11.66
C THR A 197 9.54 -22.20 -10.91
N ASP A 198 9.63 -22.08 -9.62
CA ASP A 198 10.19 -23.08 -8.71
C ASP A 198 9.17 -24.25 -8.54
N ALA A 199 8.94 -24.93 -9.65
CA ALA A 199 8.13 -26.16 -9.73
C ALA A 199 8.68 -27.34 -8.89
N LEU A 200 9.68 -27.12 -8.07
CA LEU A 200 10.29 -28.13 -7.19
C LEU A 200 9.60 -28.28 -5.84
N ASN A 201 8.65 -27.41 -5.50
CA ASN A 201 7.97 -27.52 -4.22
C ASN A 201 6.49 -27.81 -4.44
N GLU A 202 6.11 -29.09 -4.42
CA GLU A 202 4.72 -29.55 -4.30
C GLU A 202 3.97 -28.84 -3.15
N GLU A 203 4.72 -28.30 -2.18
CA GLU A 203 4.24 -27.53 -1.03
C GLU A 203 3.64 -26.16 -1.38
N LYS A 204 4.08 -25.51 -2.49
CA LYS A 204 3.51 -24.23 -2.94
C LYS A 204 2.12 -24.40 -3.59
N ALA A 205 1.79 -25.56 -4.08
CA ALA A 205 0.51 -25.87 -4.72
C ALA A 205 -0.71 -25.72 -3.79
N GLY A 206 -0.49 -25.66 -2.48
CA GLY A 206 -1.56 -25.45 -1.49
C GLY A 206 -1.86 -24.00 -1.12
N ARG A 207 -1.16 -23.00 -1.71
CA ARG A 207 -1.35 -21.59 -1.35
C ARG A 207 -2.22 -20.88 -2.37
N ILE A 208 -3.33 -20.33 -1.90
CA ILE A 208 -4.22 -19.52 -2.75
C ILE A 208 -3.98 -18.05 -2.45
N GLN A 209 -3.04 -17.42 -3.17
CA GLN A 209 -2.66 -16.01 -2.98
C GLN A 209 -3.76 -15.03 -3.42
N SER A 210 -4.61 -15.44 -4.36
CA SER A 210 -5.61 -14.58 -5.02
C SER A 210 -6.58 -13.89 -4.07
N PHE A 211 -6.88 -14.49 -2.91
CA PHE A 211 -7.81 -13.92 -1.93
C PHE A 211 -7.17 -12.98 -0.92
N LEU A 212 -5.84 -12.92 -0.85
CA LEU A 212 -5.14 -12.23 0.24
C LEU A 212 -5.55 -10.77 0.39
N SER A 213 -5.39 -10.01 -0.68
CA SER A 213 -5.62 -8.57 -0.65
C SER A 213 -7.08 -8.19 -0.40
N LEU A 214 -8.01 -8.95 -1.00
CA LEU A 214 -9.46 -8.74 -0.78
C LEU A 214 -9.86 -9.08 0.65
N SER A 215 -9.39 -10.21 1.18
CA SER A 215 -9.68 -10.66 2.54
C SER A 215 -9.14 -9.69 3.59
N ARG A 216 -7.91 -9.21 3.43
CA ARG A 216 -7.31 -8.18 4.29
C ARG A 216 -8.14 -6.91 4.27
N PHE A 217 -8.44 -6.37 3.10
CA PHE A 217 -9.22 -5.15 2.95
C PHE A 217 -10.59 -5.25 3.62
N ILE A 218 -11.30 -6.38 3.43
CA ILE A 218 -12.60 -6.62 4.05
C ILE A 218 -12.46 -6.63 5.58
N LEU A 219 -11.50 -7.38 6.11
CA LEU A 219 -11.28 -7.51 7.55
C LEU A 219 -10.94 -6.17 8.19
N ASP A 220 -10.06 -5.39 7.56
CA ASP A 220 -9.67 -4.05 8.02
C ASP A 220 -10.87 -3.10 8.10
N ILE A 221 -11.70 -3.07 7.06
CA ILE A 221 -12.91 -2.24 7.06
C ILE A 221 -13.88 -2.68 8.15
N LEU A 222 -14.07 -3.99 8.35
CA LEU A 222 -14.96 -4.51 9.40
C LEU A 222 -14.46 -4.11 10.79
N VAL A 223 -13.17 -4.26 11.06
CA VAL A 223 -12.55 -3.89 12.35
C VAL A 223 -12.69 -2.40 12.64
N ILE A 224 -12.50 -1.53 11.65
CA ILE A 224 -12.63 -0.08 11.81
C ILE A 224 -14.09 0.33 11.99
N LYS A 225 -15.01 -0.26 11.23
CA LYS A 225 -16.40 0.17 11.15
C LYS A 225 -17.25 -0.33 12.31
N TYR A 226 -17.08 -1.59 12.70
CA TYR A 226 -17.91 -2.27 13.65
C TYR A 226 -17.25 -2.47 15.01
N SER A 227 -18.04 -2.40 16.08
CA SER A 227 -17.56 -2.74 17.41
C SER A 227 -17.64 -4.25 17.62
N PHE A 228 -16.87 -4.76 18.59
CA PHE A 228 -16.90 -6.17 18.94
C PHE A 228 -18.31 -6.68 19.26
N THR A 229 -19.12 -5.86 19.95
CA THR A 229 -20.53 -6.19 20.23
C THR A 229 -21.42 -6.26 18.99
N ASP A 230 -21.07 -5.58 17.90
CA ASP A 230 -21.83 -5.63 16.66
C ASP A 230 -21.68 -6.99 15.96
N PHE A 231 -20.55 -7.70 16.16
CA PHE A 231 -20.35 -9.05 15.63
C PHE A 231 -21.33 -10.06 16.24
N PHE A 232 -21.64 -9.91 17.54
CA PHE A 232 -22.66 -10.76 18.19
C PHE A 232 -24.09 -10.37 17.80
N LYS A 233 -24.35 -9.08 17.65
CA LYS A 233 -25.68 -8.60 17.27
C LYS A 233 -26.04 -8.86 15.81
N ARG A 234 -25.03 -9.03 14.95
CA ARG A 234 -25.18 -9.17 13.50
C ARG A 234 -24.35 -10.35 13.01
N PRO A 235 -24.86 -11.59 13.11
CA PRO A 235 -24.07 -12.81 12.83
C PRO A 235 -23.51 -12.85 11.40
N TRP A 236 -24.15 -12.19 10.44
CA TRP A 236 -23.64 -12.11 9.08
C TRP A 236 -22.31 -11.33 8.99
N ILE A 237 -22.08 -10.30 9.86
CA ILE A 237 -20.80 -9.58 9.93
C ILE A 237 -19.72 -10.50 10.48
N ALA A 238 -20.05 -11.27 11.52
CA ALA A 238 -19.11 -12.25 12.08
C ALA A 238 -18.74 -13.30 11.02
N LEU A 239 -19.74 -13.80 10.26
CA LEU A 239 -19.48 -14.75 9.18
C LEU A 239 -18.53 -14.19 8.13
N ILE A 240 -18.74 -12.96 7.65
CA ILE A 240 -17.85 -12.31 6.68
C ILE A 240 -16.44 -12.14 7.27
N ALA A 241 -16.32 -11.75 8.54
CA ALA A 241 -15.04 -11.59 9.20
C ALA A 241 -14.28 -12.93 9.31
N VAL A 242 -14.99 -14.01 9.64
CA VAL A 242 -14.43 -15.37 9.71
C VAL A 242 -13.97 -15.83 8.32
N LEU A 243 -14.79 -15.64 7.28
CA LEU A 243 -14.42 -15.99 5.91
C LEU A 243 -13.19 -15.20 5.42
N ALA A 244 -13.13 -13.91 5.75
CA ALA A 244 -11.97 -13.09 5.43
C ALA A 244 -10.71 -13.54 6.20
N ALA A 245 -10.84 -13.89 7.49
CA ALA A 245 -9.72 -14.42 8.27
C ALA A 245 -9.22 -15.77 7.71
N ILE A 246 -10.12 -16.67 7.34
CA ILE A 246 -9.79 -17.94 6.67
C ILE A 246 -9.08 -17.66 5.32
N GLY A 247 -9.57 -16.69 4.54
CA GLY A 247 -8.94 -16.29 3.28
C GLY A 247 -7.49 -15.82 3.46
N ILE A 248 -7.17 -15.13 4.57
CA ILE A 248 -5.78 -14.76 4.90
C ILE A 248 -4.97 -16.00 5.31
N LEU A 249 -5.52 -16.86 6.16
CA LEU A 249 -4.82 -18.04 6.69
C LEU A 249 -4.43 -19.03 5.59
N ILE A 250 -5.33 -19.26 4.62
CA ILE A 250 -5.09 -20.21 3.49
C ILE A 250 -3.89 -19.80 2.64
N THR A 251 -3.56 -18.51 2.59
CA THR A 251 -2.41 -18.04 1.80
C THR A 251 -1.06 -18.50 2.36
N GLY A 252 -1.00 -18.94 3.60
CA GLY A 252 0.25 -19.34 4.29
C GLY A 252 1.24 -18.19 4.49
N ASN A 253 0.82 -16.95 4.25
CA ASN A 253 1.66 -15.77 4.43
C ASN A 253 1.54 -15.24 5.87
N ARG A 254 2.53 -15.59 6.71
CA ARG A 254 2.57 -15.21 8.13
C ARG A 254 2.49 -13.71 8.38
N SER A 255 3.16 -12.93 7.54
CA SER A 255 3.20 -11.47 7.68
C SER A 255 1.84 -10.82 7.46
N SER A 256 0.97 -11.46 6.70
CA SER A 256 -0.38 -10.95 6.39
C SER A 256 -1.35 -11.02 7.57
N LEU A 257 -1.06 -11.82 8.59
CA LEU A 257 -1.84 -11.86 9.83
C LEU A 257 -1.54 -10.66 10.74
N VAL A 258 -0.35 -10.10 10.65
CA VAL A 258 0.10 -9.03 11.54
C VAL A 258 -0.74 -7.77 11.33
N GLU A 259 -1.13 -7.46 10.08
CA GLU A 259 -1.93 -6.27 9.76
C GLU A 259 -3.27 -6.22 10.48
N PRO A 260 -4.17 -7.18 10.31
CA PRO A 260 -5.48 -7.10 10.96
C PRO A 260 -5.39 -7.21 12.49
N ILE A 261 -4.40 -7.92 13.03
CA ILE A 261 -4.16 -8.00 14.48
C ILE A 261 -3.73 -6.64 15.02
N LEU A 262 -2.74 -6.01 14.38
CA LEU A 262 -2.25 -4.69 14.79
C LEU A 262 -3.33 -3.63 14.62
N LEU A 263 -4.09 -3.68 13.53
CA LEU A 263 -5.20 -2.76 13.28
C LEU A 263 -6.30 -2.92 14.34
N PHE A 264 -6.67 -4.16 14.68
CA PHE A 264 -7.62 -4.43 15.76
C PHE A 264 -7.14 -3.85 17.09
N PHE A 265 -5.86 -3.99 17.40
CA PHE A 265 -5.25 -3.41 18.61
C PHE A 265 -5.29 -1.88 18.58
N LEU A 266 -4.90 -1.24 17.48
CA LEU A 266 -4.93 0.22 17.33
C LEU A 266 -6.35 0.79 17.45
N VAL A 267 -7.34 0.15 16.82
CA VAL A 267 -8.75 0.54 16.92
C VAL A 267 -9.26 0.39 18.35
N SER A 268 -8.91 -0.69 19.02
CA SER A 268 -9.31 -0.93 20.40
C SER A 268 -8.68 0.08 21.37
N LEU A 269 -7.42 0.47 21.14
CA LEU A 269 -6.77 1.56 21.85
C LEU A 269 -7.48 2.91 21.64
N LEU A 270 -7.83 3.22 20.40
CA LEU A 270 -8.53 4.46 20.05
C LEU A 270 -9.84 4.61 20.81
N TYR A 271 -10.61 3.52 20.93
CA TYR A 271 -11.89 3.49 21.62
C TYR A 271 -11.79 3.11 23.10
N LYS A 272 -10.57 3.01 23.67
CA LYS A 272 -10.30 2.64 25.07
C LYS A 272 -10.94 1.31 25.50
N ARG A 273 -10.93 0.32 24.64
CA ARG A 273 -11.52 -1.02 24.87
C ARG A 273 -10.45 -2.04 25.30
N TRP A 274 -9.72 -1.74 26.34
CA TRP A 274 -8.59 -2.54 26.82
C TRP A 274 -8.90 -4.00 27.09
N LEU A 275 -10.07 -4.28 27.70
CA LEU A 275 -10.49 -5.66 28.01
C LEU A 275 -10.64 -6.49 26.71
N ILE A 276 -11.16 -5.90 25.64
CA ILE A 276 -11.33 -6.60 24.36
C ILE A 276 -9.97 -6.74 23.65
N SER A 277 -9.12 -5.71 23.73
CA SER A 277 -7.79 -5.72 23.12
C SER A 277 -6.89 -6.81 23.66
N ILE A 278 -7.01 -7.12 24.94
CA ILE A 278 -6.19 -8.15 25.61
C ILE A 278 -6.94 -9.48 25.68
N GLY A 279 -8.22 -9.45 26.03
CA GLY A 279 -9.01 -10.66 26.26
C GLY A 279 -9.20 -11.51 25.01
N LEU A 280 -9.48 -10.90 23.86
CA LEU A 280 -9.70 -11.66 22.63
C LEU A 280 -8.44 -12.40 22.15
N PRO A 281 -7.25 -11.78 22.05
CA PRO A 281 -6.02 -12.49 21.74
C PRO A 281 -5.71 -13.60 22.74
N VAL A 282 -5.87 -13.37 24.03
CA VAL A 282 -5.63 -14.39 25.06
C VAL A 282 -6.57 -15.59 24.88
N ILE A 283 -7.87 -15.35 24.69
CA ILE A 283 -8.85 -16.43 24.44
C ILE A 283 -8.50 -17.18 23.15
N SER A 284 -8.11 -16.46 22.08
CA SER A 284 -7.74 -17.09 20.81
C SER A 284 -6.50 -17.96 20.95
N ILE A 285 -5.48 -17.51 21.68
CA ILE A 285 -4.27 -18.28 21.95
C ILE A 285 -4.59 -19.51 22.80
N LEU A 286 -5.39 -19.38 23.86
CA LEU A 286 -5.81 -20.51 24.68
C LEU A 286 -6.57 -21.56 23.88
N LEU A 287 -7.48 -21.12 22.98
CA LEU A 287 -8.20 -22.02 22.10
C LEU A 287 -7.24 -22.78 21.17
N LEU A 288 -6.25 -22.08 20.59
CA LEU A 288 -5.24 -22.69 19.75
C LEU A 288 -4.39 -23.72 20.52
N PHE A 289 -4.04 -23.45 21.78
CA PHE A 289 -3.35 -24.43 22.63
C PHE A 289 -4.20 -25.65 22.90
N ILE A 290 -5.50 -25.51 23.16
CA ILE A 290 -6.42 -26.64 23.35
C ILE A 290 -6.49 -27.48 22.05
N LEU A 291 -6.64 -26.83 20.89
CA LEU A 291 -6.66 -27.54 19.60
C LEU A 291 -5.32 -28.21 19.28
N SER A 292 -4.19 -27.60 19.67
CA SER A 292 -2.86 -28.14 19.54
C SER A 292 -2.71 -29.40 20.40
N ALA A 293 -3.05 -29.30 21.67
CA ALA A 293 -2.97 -30.45 22.62
C ALA A 293 -3.86 -31.64 22.22
N GLY A 294 -4.95 -31.36 21.48
CA GLY A 294 -5.82 -32.40 20.90
C GLY A 294 -5.33 -32.97 19.56
N GLY A 295 -4.20 -32.50 19.01
CA GLY A 295 -3.67 -32.93 17.71
C GLY A 295 -4.46 -32.43 16.49
N TYR A 296 -5.48 -31.57 16.68
CA TYR A 296 -6.35 -31.12 15.60
C TYR A 296 -5.62 -30.22 14.58
N LEU A 297 -4.51 -29.58 14.97
CA LEU A 297 -3.79 -28.65 14.11
C LEU A 297 -3.06 -29.34 12.97
N HIS A 298 -2.64 -30.60 13.15
CA HIS A 298 -2.00 -31.39 12.09
C HIS A 298 -2.94 -31.70 10.90
N HIS A 299 -4.25 -31.67 11.12
CA HIS A 299 -5.24 -31.92 10.06
C HIS A 299 -5.60 -30.65 9.26
N LEU A 300 -5.06 -29.48 9.65
CA LEU A 300 -5.31 -28.23 8.93
C LEU A 300 -4.49 -28.18 7.64
N PRO A 301 -5.00 -27.47 6.61
CA PRO A 301 -4.25 -27.22 5.37
C PRO A 301 -2.86 -26.61 5.66
N TYR A 302 -1.87 -26.95 4.84
CA TYR A 302 -0.48 -26.47 4.95
C TYR A 302 -0.37 -24.96 5.19
N GLY A 303 -1.08 -24.13 4.40
CA GLY A 303 -1.05 -22.68 4.54
C GLY A 303 -1.47 -22.20 5.93
N ILE A 304 -2.47 -22.85 6.55
CA ILE A 304 -2.94 -22.50 7.90
C ILE A 304 -1.90 -22.91 8.94
N GLN A 305 -1.39 -24.14 8.90
CA GLN A 305 -0.35 -24.60 9.83
C GLN A 305 0.88 -23.69 9.77
N ARG A 306 1.35 -23.35 8.55
CA ARG A 306 2.46 -22.43 8.36
C ARG A 306 2.21 -21.03 8.92
N SER A 307 0.98 -20.53 8.82
CA SER A 307 0.61 -19.24 9.41
C SER A 307 0.64 -19.26 10.92
N LEU A 308 0.26 -20.38 11.53
CA LEU A 308 0.24 -20.58 12.97
C LEU A 308 1.63 -20.78 13.59
N TYR A 309 2.64 -21.13 12.83
CA TYR A 309 4.04 -21.29 13.29
C TYR A 309 4.57 -20.07 14.08
N VAL A 310 4.03 -18.88 13.83
CA VAL A 310 4.42 -17.66 14.58
C VAL A 310 4.11 -17.76 16.08
N ILE A 311 3.17 -18.60 16.46
CA ILE A 311 2.75 -18.77 17.84
C ILE A 311 3.63 -19.85 18.49
N PRO A 312 4.42 -19.52 19.53
CA PRO A 312 5.31 -20.49 20.16
C PRO A 312 4.54 -21.60 20.85
N TYR A 313 5.15 -22.79 20.93
CA TYR A 313 4.61 -23.96 21.62
C TYR A 313 3.34 -24.56 21.01
N ILE A 314 3.02 -24.26 19.78
CA ILE A 314 1.94 -24.92 19.02
C ILE A 314 2.52 -26.15 18.31
N ASP A 315 1.85 -27.29 18.50
CA ASP A 315 2.21 -28.56 17.85
C ASP A 315 1.60 -28.60 16.44
N ILE A 316 2.45 -28.48 15.43
CA ILE A 316 2.14 -28.56 14.00
C ILE A 316 3.16 -29.50 13.34
N ASP A 317 2.94 -29.83 12.07
CA ASP A 317 3.81 -30.74 11.33
C ASP A 317 5.29 -30.30 11.42
N PRO A 318 6.21 -31.18 11.89
CA PRO A 318 7.63 -30.87 12.00
C PRO A 318 8.29 -30.43 10.69
N GLN A 319 7.81 -30.93 9.54
CA GLN A 319 8.33 -30.51 8.23
C GLN A 319 8.00 -29.05 7.96
N ILE A 320 6.80 -28.61 8.34
CA ILE A 320 6.38 -27.21 8.20
C ILE A 320 7.21 -26.29 9.10
N ILE A 321 7.53 -26.76 10.31
CA ILE A 321 8.40 -26.02 11.25
C ILE A 321 9.79 -25.86 10.63
N ALA A 322 10.41 -26.95 10.21
CA ALA A 322 11.75 -26.94 9.63
C ALA A 322 11.84 -26.01 8.40
N TYR A 323 10.86 -26.06 7.50
CA TYR A 323 10.80 -25.19 6.35
C TYR A 323 10.61 -23.70 6.73
N ALA A 324 9.82 -23.44 7.76
CA ALA A 324 9.58 -22.07 8.22
C ALA A 324 10.82 -21.47 8.91
N GLU A 325 11.58 -22.29 9.65
CA GLU A 325 12.84 -21.92 10.29
C GLU A 325 13.92 -21.63 9.24
N ASP A 326 14.10 -22.51 8.27
CA ASP A 326 15.06 -22.31 7.18
C ASP A 326 14.79 -21.01 6.42
N SER A 327 13.52 -20.73 6.12
CA SER A 327 13.10 -19.47 5.49
C SER A 327 13.43 -18.22 6.34
N ASN A 328 13.40 -18.31 7.67
CA ASN A 328 13.79 -17.20 8.54
C ASN A 328 15.31 -17.07 8.63
N ASP A 329 16.01 -18.17 8.79
CA ASP A 329 17.48 -18.23 8.88
C ASP A 329 18.12 -17.74 7.60
N TRP A 330 17.54 -18.08 6.45
CA TRP A 330 17.98 -17.57 5.16
C TRP A 330 17.89 -16.05 5.10
N ARG A 331 16.79 -15.42 5.53
CA ARG A 331 16.66 -13.97 5.56
C ARG A 331 17.70 -13.31 6.46
N VAL A 332 17.89 -13.85 7.66
CA VAL A 332 18.87 -13.33 8.62
C VAL A 332 20.30 -13.44 8.05
N ARG A 333 20.64 -14.57 7.41
CA ARG A 333 21.93 -14.73 6.71
C ARG A 333 22.11 -13.69 5.61
N MET A 334 21.09 -13.51 4.75
CA MET A 334 21.10 -12.54 3.68
C MET A 334 21.30 -11.10 4.21
N TRP A 335 20.58 -10.72 5.28
CA TRP A 335 20.73 -9.38 5.87
C TRP A 335 22.11 -9.16 6.47
N LYS A 336 22.69 -10.16 7.14
CA LYS A 336 24.06 -10.11 7.64
C LYS A 336 25.05 -9.95 6.49
N MET A 337 24.88 -10.70 5.42
CA MET A 337 25.73 -10.58 4.22
C MET A 337 25.64 -9.20 3.57
N ALA A 338 24.43 -8.61 3.49
CA ALA A 338 24.21 -7.29 2.93
C ALA A 338 24.92 -6.18 3.73
N LEU A 339 24.94 -6.31 5.05
CA LEU A 339 25.53 -5.31 5.95
C LEU A 339 27.00 -5.54 6.25
N ASP A 340 27.56 -6.72 5.93
CA ASP A 340 28.98 -7.01 6.13
C ASP A 340 29.84 -6.12 5.20
N GLU A 341 30.82 -5.44 5.77
CA GLU A 341 31.73 -4.56 5.01
C GLU A 341 32.62 -5.32 4.02
N ARG A 342 32.86 -6.61 4.26
CA ARG A 342 33.65 -7.47 3.37
C ARG A 342 32.90 -7.87 2.10
N ASN A 343 31.57 -7.81 2.12
CA ASN A 343 30.70 -8.12 1.01
C ASN A 343 30.25 -6.81 0.34
N HIS A 344 30.57 -6.63 -0.91
CA HIS A 344 30.23 -5.42 -1.67
C HIS A 344 28.84 -5.46 -2.32
N PHE A 345 27.86 -6.10 -1.66
CA PHE A 345 26.48 -6.09 -2.16
C PHE A 345 25.88 -4.69 -2.13
N ILE A 346 26.18 -3.92 -1.09
CA ILE A 346 25.84 -2.51 -0.96
C ILE A 346 27.17 -1.74 -0.96
N GLN A 347 27.43 -0.97 -2.01
CA GLN A 347 28.71 -0.27 -2.19
C GLN A 347 28.81 0.95 -1.27
N ASP A 348 27.77 1.79 -1.26
CA ASP A 348 27.67 2.95 -0.37
C ASP A 348 26.53 2.78 0.63
N LYS A 349 26.85 2.27 1.81
CA LYS A 349 25.86 2.10 2.88
C LYS A 349 25.43 3.43 3.51
N VAL A 350 26.21 4.51 3.36
CA VAL A 350 25.90 5.81 3.97
C VAL A 350 24.87 6.56 3.14
N PHE A 351 25.12 6.72 1.84
CA PHE A 351 24.25 7.47 0.95
C PHE A 351 23.34 6.58 0.10
N GLY A 352 23.69 5.30 -0.10
CA GLY A 352 22.96 4.33 -0.90
C GLY A 352 23.47 4.24 -2.34
N ASP A 353 23.20 3.11 -2.99
CA ASP A 353 23.62 2.83 -4.36
C ASP A 353 22.63 3.38 -5.41
N GLY A 354 21.58 4.10 -4.98
CA GLY A 354 20.54 4.62 -5.85
C GLY A 354 19.59 3.53 -6.39
N PHE A 355 18.87 3.87 -7.47
CA PHE A 355 17.90 2.96 -8.12
C PHE A 355 18.34 2.53 -9.52
N SER A 356 19.58 2.85 -9.91
CA SER A 356 20.08 2.52 -11.24
C SER A 356 20.93 1.25 -11.16
N ARG A 357 20.40 0.15 -11.69
CA ARG A 357 21.17 -1.06 -11.89
C ARG A 357 21.13 -1.49 -13.35
N ASP A 358 22.29 -1.84 -13.88
CA ASP A 358 22.37 -2.38 -15.23
C ASP A 358 21.93 -3.84 -15.24
N ILE A 359 20.80 -4.10 -15.88
CA ILE A 359 20.25 -5.45 -16.04
C ILE A 359 21.24 -6.39 -16.75
N TYR A 360 22.04 -5.89 -17.67
CA TYR A 360 23.02 -6.73 -18.38
C TYR A 360 24.13 -7.18 -17.46
N GLN A 361 24.65 -6.29 -16.60
CA GLN A 361 25.64 -6.66 -15.57
C GLN A 361 25.03 -7.63 -14.56
N LEU A 362 23.78 -7.44 -14.17
CA LEU A 362 23.07 -8.34 -13.29
C LEU A 362 22.90 -9.74 -13.90
N LYS A 363 22.42 -9.82 -15.14
CA LYS A 363 22.28 -11.11 -15.85
C LYS A 363 23.63 -11.80 -16.03
N ALA A 364 24.66 -11.06 -16.39
CA ALA A 364 26.01 -11.60 -16.55
C ALA A 364 26.53 -12.16 -15.21
N SER A 365 26.38 -11.46 -14.10
CA SER A 365 26.79 -11.93 -12.78
C SER A 365 26.04 -13.16 -12.31
N ILE A 366 24.74 -13.25 -12.57
CA ILE A 366 23.92 -14.43 -12.27
C ILE A 366 24.37 -15.63 -13.11
N TYR A 367 24.60 -15.42 -14.42
CA TYR A 367 25.10 -16.47 -15.31
C TYR A 367 26.48 -16.97 -14.91
N GLU A 368 27.42 -16.06 -14.65
CA GLU A 368 28.79 -16.39 -14.29
C GLU A 368 28.86 -17.21 -12.97
N LYS A 369 28.07 -16.86 -11.98
CA LYS A 369 27.96 -17.61 -10.72
C LYS A 369 27.22 -18.94 -10.87
N ALA A 370 26.18 -19.01 -11.66
CA ALA A 370 25.47 -20.27 -11.94
C ALA A 370 26.40 -21.29 -12.62
N TYR A 371 27.34 -20.85 -13.46
CA TYR A 371 28.32 -21.73 -14.09
C TYR A 371 29.48 -22.13 -13.16
N SER A 372 29.78 -21.35 -12.13
CA SER A 372 30.85 -21.66 -11.16
C SER A 372 30.46 -22.72 -10.13
N LEU A 373 29.18 -23.03 -9.98
CA LEU A 373 28.68 -24.01 -9.01
C LEU A 373 28.74 -25.43 -9.59
N THR A 374 29.39 -26.33 -8.85
CA THR A 374 29.71 -27.72 -9.33
C THR A 374 28.55 -28.70 -9.21
N SER A 375 27.50 -28.41 -8.46
CA SER A 375 26.32 -29.28 -8.31
C SER A 375 25.05 -28.55 -8.73
N VAL A 376 24.11 -29.27 -9.35
CA VAL A 376 22.84 -28.72 -9.81
C VAL A 376 22.02 -28.10 -8.67
N ALA A 377 21.90 -28.81 -7.55
CA ALA A 377 21.17 -28.32 -6.39
C ALA A 377 21.79 -27.05 -5.76
N ARG A 378 23.12 -26.99 -5.65
CA ARG A 378 23.82 -25.77 -5.18
C ARG A 378 23.71 -24.62 -6.18
N LYS A 379 23.70 -24.92 -7.49
CA LYS A 379 23.50 -23.90 -8.53
C LYS A 379 22.16 -23.23 -8.42
N GLU A 380 21.07 -24.01 -8.24
CA GLU A 380 19.73 -23.48 -8.14
C GLU A 380 19.51 -22.68 -6.85
N GLU A 381 19.95 -23.23 -5.71
CA GLU A 381 19.79 -22.55 -4.42
C GLU A 381 20.66 -21.28 -4.29
N GLY A 382 21.93 -21.35 -4.72
CA GLY A 382 22.83 -20.19 -4.70
C GLY A 382 22.42 -19.10 -5.69
N ALA A 383 22.03 -19.46 -6.90
CA ALA A 383 21.60 -18.52 -7.91
C ALA A 383 20.29 -17.81 -7.50
N ASN A 384 19.36 -18.51 -6.88
CA ASN A 384 18.13 -17.92 -6.39
C ASN A 384 18.38 -16.94 -5.23
N GLN A 385 19.21 -17.32 -4.25
CA GLN A 385 19.51 -16.42 -3.12
C GLN A 385 20.21 -15.14 -3.56
N GLU A 386 21.20 -15.22 -4.42
CA GLU A 386 21.91 -14.05 -4.93
C GLU A 386 21.06 -13.21 -5.88
N SER A 387 20.21 -13.81 -6.69
CA SER A 387 19.28 -13.07 -7.55
C SER A 387 18.31 -12.20 -6.75
N TYR A 388 17.80 -12.70 -5.61
CA TYR A 388 16.99 -11.86 -4.71
C TYR A 388 17.76 -10.67 -4.15
N MET A 389 19.04 -10.84 -3.80
CA MET A 389 19.87 -9.74 -3.30
C MET A 389 20.12 -8.69 -4.37
N PHE A 390 20.34 -9.09 -5.61
CA PHE A 390 20.55 -8.17 -6.74
C PHE A 390 19.28 -7.47 -7.21
N LEU A 391 18.11 -8.09 -7.04
CA LEU A 391 16.81 -7.54 -7.42
C LEU A 391 16.14 -6.70 -6.31
N ASP A 392 16.91 -6.25 -5.30
CA ASP A 392 16.40 -5.55 -4.12
C ASP A 392 15.38 -6.36 -3.28
N GLY A 393 15.33 -7.66 -3.51
CA GLY A 393 14.44 -8.60 -2.82
C GLY A 393 14.89 -8.96 -1.40
N TRP A 394 15.41 -8.00 -0.63
CA TRP A 394 15.94 -8.21 0.73
C TRP A 394 14.89 -8.68 1.74
N HIS A 395 13.63 -8.69 1.38
CA HIS A 395 12.51 -8.99 2.30
C HIS A 395 12.56 -8.19 3.62
N SER A 396 13.16 -7.00 3.59
CA SER A 396 13.33 -6.09 4.71
C SER A 396 13.30 -4.66 4.23
N GLY A 397 12.34 -3.87 4.70
CA GLY A 397 12.25 -2.44 4.35
C GLY A 397 13.53 -1.66 4.70
N PRO A 398 14.07 -1.78 5.92
CA PRO A 398 15.33 -1.12 6.29
C PRO A 398 16.50 -1.50 5.40
N ILE A 399 16.75 -2.79 5.18
CA ILE A 399 17.89 -3.24 4.36
C ILE A 399 17.75 -2.76 2.90
N SER A 400 16.56 -2.93 2.32
CA SER A 400 16.28 -2.43 0.97
C SER A 400 16.46 -0.90 0.89
N THR A 401 16.11 -0.17 1.94
CA THR A 401 16.31 1.29 2.00
C THR A 401 17.78 1.66 2.12
N ILE A 402 18.55 0.93 2.93
CA ILE A 402 20.01 1.14 3.02
C ILE A 402 20.65 0.89 1.66
N ASN A 403 20.25 -0.16 0.95
CA ASN A 403 20.76 -0.44 -0.39
C ASN A 403 20.49 0.73 -1.35
N SER A 404 19.25 1.26 -1.40
CA SER A 404 18.89 2.27 -2.39
C SER A 404 19.16 3.70 -1.95
N LEU A 405 18.98 4.02 -0.66
CA LEU A 405 19.00 5.39 -0.11
C LEU A 405 20.02 5.58 1.02
N GLY A 406 20.72 4.54 1.41
CA GLY A 406 21.71 4.56 2.49
C GLY A 406 21.09 4.77 3.89
N TYR A 407 21.97 4.84 4.88
CA TYR A 407 21.58 5.19 6.25
C TYR A 407 20.97 6.60 6.34
N VAL A 408 21.40 7.52 5.48
CA VAL A 408 20.83 8.88 5.41
C VAL A 408 19.37 8.81 5.03
N GLY A 409 19.03 8.12 3.93
CA GLY A 409 17.63 7.97 3.49
C GLY A 409 16.77 7.21 4.49
N LEU A 410 17.28 6.13 5.10
CA LEU A 410 16.59 5.39 6.14
C LEU A 410 16.29 6.27 7.37
N THR A 411 17.26 7.06 7.82
CA THR A 411 17.09 7.97 8.96
C THR A 411 16.02 9.01 8.69
N LEU A 412 16.08 9.66 7.52
CA LEU A 412 15.06 10.63 7.09
C LEU A 412 13.68 9.98 7.04
N TYR A 413 13.58 8.77 6.49
CA TYR A 413 12.32 8.05 6.42
C TYR A 413 11.78 7.66 7.80
N ILE A 414 12.61 7.21 8.72
CA ILE A 414 12.20 6.92 10.12
C ILE A 414 11.62 8.18 10.78
N ILE A 415 12.28 9.33 10.63
CA ILE A 415 11.80 10.61 11.19
C ILE A 415 10.45 10.98 10.56
N ILE A 416 10.32 10.90 9.23
CA ILE A 416 9.06 11.15 8.53
C ILE A 416 7.96 10.23 9.04
N THR A 417 8.27 8.97 9.26
CA THR A 417 7.33 7.95 9.77
C THR A 417 6.85 8.27 11.16
N ILE A 418 7.73 8.61 12.10
CA ILE A 418 7.38 8.96 13.48
C ILE A 418 6.45 10.18 13.49
N ILE A 419 6.81 11.22 12.73
CA ILE A 419 5.99 12.43 12.61
C ILE A 419 4.62 12.09 12.00
N GLY A 420 4.61 11.30 10.93
CA GLY A 420 3.41 10.88 10.23
C GLY A 420 2.46 10.06 11.10
N ILE A 421 2.97 9.10 11.86
CA ILE A 421 2.18 8.30 12.83
C ILE A 421 1.56 9.20 13.89
N THR A 422 2.29 10.20 14.37
CA THR A 422 1.78 11.17 15.35
C THR A 422 0.59 11.96 14.78
N TYR A 423 0.69 12.45 13.54
CA TYR A 423 -0.42 13.11 12.86
C TYR A 423 -1.58 12.16 12.58
N ALA A 424 -1.30 10.96 12.08
CA ALA A 424 -2.31 9.94 11.79
C ALA A 424 -3.12 9.59 13.05
N TRP A 425 -2.46 9.38 14.19
CA TRP A 425 -3.11 9.12 15.47
C TRP A 425 -3.96 10.30 15.94
N THR A 426 -3.45 11.53 15.78
CA THR A 426 -4.21 12.74 16.09
C THR A 426 -5.49 12.83 15.27
N ILE A 427 -5.42 12.55 13.97
CA ILE A 427 -6.57 12.53 13.06
C ILE A 427 -7.57 11.45 13.47
N CYS A 428 -7.11 10.25 13.80
CA CYS A 428 -7.98 9.18 14.28
C CYS A 428 -8.79 9.62 15.51
N ARG A 429 -8.17 10.34 16.43
CA ARG A 429 -8.86 10.87 17.63
C ARG A 429 -9.84 11.99 17.30
N ILE A 430 -9.50 12.90 16.39
CA ILE A 430 -10.36 14.01 15.98
C ILE A 430 -11.61 13.51 15.27
N TYR A 431 -11.41 12.59 14.30
CA TYR A 431 -12.47 12.13 13.42
C TYR A 431 -13.15 10.82 13.87
N ALA A 432 -12.88 10.32 15.08
CA ALA A 432 -13.43 9.07 15.61
C ALA A 432 -14.98 8.97 15.52
N PHE A 433 -15.67 10.09 15.56
CA PHE A 433 -17.14 10.19 15.51
C PHE A 433 -17.64 10.94 14.28
N HIS A 434 -16.78 11.21 13.31
CA HIS A 434 -17.16 11.89 12.07
C HIS A 434 -18.06 11.01 11.19
N LYS A 435 -18.92 11.62 10.35
CA LYS A 435 -19.80 10.92 9.40
C LYS A 435 -19.02 9.93 8.51
N TYR A 436 -17.86 10.33 8.03
CA TYR A 436 -16.99 9.54 7.14
C TYR A 436 -15.82 8.88 7.89
N ARG A 437 -16.00 8.62 9.20
CA ARG A 437 -14.95 8.07 10.07
C ARG A 437 -14.24 6.85 9.48
N THR A 438 -15.00 5.90 8.92
CA THR A 438 -14.42 4.64 8.41
C THR A 438 -13.32 4.90 7.38
N ALA A 439 -13.57 5.79 6.43
CA ALA A 439 -12.59 6.10 5.38
C ALA A 439 -11.39 6.89 5.93
N ILE A 440 -11.64 7.86 6.80
CA ILE A 440 -10.59 8.69 7.40
C ILE A 440 -9.70 7.85 8.32
N LEU A 441 -10.31 7.00 9.16
CA LEU A 441 -9.56 6.11 10.04
C LEU A 441 -8.79 5.05 9.25
N TYR A 442 -9.39 4.50 8.19
CA TYR A 442 -8.72 3.52 7.34
C TYR A 442 -7.40 4.09 6.78
N VAL A 443 -7.43 5.25 6.12
CA VAL A 443 -6.22 5.86 5.56
C VAL A 443 -5.17 6.13 6.64
N SER A 444 -5.58 6.66 7.79
CA SER A 444 -4.66 7.02 8.88
C SER A 444 -4.05 5.79 9.57
N MET A 445 -4.87 4.76 9.82
CA MET A 445 -4.40 3.52 10.45
C MET A 445 -3.60 2.65 9.48
N HIS A 446 -4.02 2.60 8.22
CA HIS A 446 -3.28 1.90 7.18
C HIS A 446 -1.89 2.52 6.97
N TYR A 447 -1.77 3.85 6.97
CA TYR A 447 -0.47 4.52 6.98
C TYR A 447 0.38 4.08 8.18
N THR A 448 -0.19 4.10 9.38
CA THR A 448 0.52 3.69 10.61
C THR A 448 0.97 2.23 10.52
N PHE A 449 0.08 1.35 10.11
CA PHE A 449 0.38 -0.06 9.93
C PHE A 449 1.47 -0.29 8.88
N THR A 450 1.31 0.24 7.67
CA THR A 450 2.28 0.02 6.58
C THR A 450 3.66 0.55 6.93
N SER A 451 3.73 1.63 7.71
CA SER A 451 4.99 2.17 8.22
C SER A 451 5.67 1.25 9.23
N ILE A 452 4.92 0.71 10.19
CA ILE A 452 5.43 -0.24 11.19
C ILE A 452 5.84 -1.55 10.49
N TYR A 453 5.02 -2.04 9.57
CA TYR A 453 5.27 -3.24 8.79
C TYR A 453 6.56 -3.12 7.98
N PHE A 454 6.74 -1.98 7.29
CA PHE A 454 7.93 -1.69 6.50
C PHE A 454 9.20 -1.69 7.35
N LEU A 455 9.17 -1.04 8.51
CA LEU A 455 10.33 -0.94 9.40
C LEU A 455 10.64 -2.25 10.14
N GLY A 456 9.64 -3.07 10.44
CA GLY A 456 9.78 -4.23 11.33
C GLY A 456 9.73 -5.59 10.64
N ILE A 457 9.07 -5.72 9.49
CA ILE A 457 8.73 -7.04 8.94
C ILE A 457 9.23 -7.22 7.50
N ALA A 458 8.70 -6.44 6.56
CA ALA A 458 9.03 -6.57 5.15
C ALA A 458 8.67 -5.30 4.37
N GLY A 459 9.37 -5.07 3.25
CA GLY A 459 9.08 -3.95 2.37
C GLY A 459 10.17 -3.75 1.35
N THR A 460 9.86 -2.95 0.35
CA THR A 460 10.80 -2.46 -0.66
C THR A 460 10.80 -0.93 -0.65
N PRO A 461 11.88 -0.26 -1.10
CA PRO A 461 11.94 1.21 -1.13
C PRO A 461 10.82 1.84 -1.94
N HIS A 462 10.28 1.12 -2.92
CA HIS A 462 9.13 1.55 -3.73
C HIS A 462 7.85 1.80 -2.92
N THR A 463 7.75 1.28 -1.70
CA THR A 463 6.63 1.54 -0.78
C THR A 463 6.66 2.97 -0.21
N ILE A 464 7.86 3.56 -0.05
CA ILE A 464 8.05 4.89 0.57
C ILE A 464 7.27 5.99 -0.16
N PRO A 465 7.30 6.13 -1.51
CA PRO A 465 6.52 7.11 -2.24
C PRO A 465 5.01 7.04 -1.98
N PHE A 466 4.45 5.83 -1.87
CA PHE A 466 3.02 5.66 -1.56
C PHE A 466 2.69 6.10 -0.14
N GLN A 467 3.60 5.87 0.80
CA GLN A 467 3.46 6.37 2.17
C GLN A 467 3.55 7.89 2.21
N ILE A 468 4.40 8.52 1.39
CA ILE A 468 4.46 9.98 1.23
C ILE A 468 3.14 10.54 0.68
N ILE A 469 2.50 9.86 -0.26
CA ILE A 469 1.16 10.24 -0.76
C ILE A 469 0.13 10.16 0.36
N SER A 470 0.10 9.06 1.10
CA SER A 470 -0.81 8.88 2.25
C SER A 470 -0.57 9.95 3.33
N LEU A 471 0.70 10.30 3.55
CA LEU A 471 1.09 11.40 4.44
C LEU A 471 0.57 12.76 3.95
N GLY A 472 0.55 13.00 2.64
CA GLY A 472 -0.09 14.17 2.05
C GLY A 472 -1.58 14.26 2.36
N ILE A 473 -2.31 13.14 2.27
CA ILE A 473 -3.74 13.06 2.63
C ILE A 473 -3.93 13.36 4.13
N ILE A 474 -3.11 12.75 5.00
CA ILE A 474 -3.11 12.98 6.44
C ILE A 474 -2.89 14.47 6.76
N LYS A 475 -1.95 15.12 6.07
CA LYS A 475 -1.66 16.55 6.19
C LYS A 475 -2.87 17.42 5.85
N VAL A 476 -3.59 17.09 4.76
CA VAL A 476 -4.81 17.81 4.39
C VAL A 476 -5.90 17.65 5.46
N LEU A 477 -6.13 16.43 5.93
CA LEU A 477 -7.08 16.14 7.01
C LEU A 477 -6.76 16.91 8.29
N TYR A 478 -5.48 16.95 8.67
CA TYR A 478 -5.02 17.71 9.83
C TYR A 478 -5.27 19.21 9.66
N SER A 479 -5.00 19.74 8.49
CA SER A 479 -5.24 21.15 8.16
C SER A 479 -6.73 21.51 8.12
N CYS A 480 -7.59 20.60 7.62
CA CYS A 480 -9.04 20.75 7.69
C CYS A 480 -9.49 20.82 9.14
N ALA A 481 -9.04 19.90 9.99
CA ALA A 481 -9.38 19.89 11.42
C ALA A 481 -8.99 21.20 12.12
N LYS A 482 -7.83 21.75 11.78
CA LYS A 482 -7.35 23.03 12.34
C LYS A 482 -8.22 24.21 11.87
N ARG A 483 -8.57 24.27 10.57
CA ARG A 483 -9.44 25.33 10.02
C ARG A 483 -10.86 25.28 10.57
N GLU A 484 -11.39 24.08 10.81
CA GLU A 484 -12.74 23.84 11.32
C GLU A 484 -12.83 23.95 12.86
N GLY A 485 -11.72 24.27 13.54
CA GLY A 485 -11.67 24.40 15.00
C GLY A 485 -11.84 23.08 15.77
N LEU A 486 -11.81 21.93 15.08
CA LEU A 486 -11.98 20.60 15.70
C LEU A 486 -10.81 20.25 16.63
N TYR A 487 -9.65 20.86 16.41
CA TYR A 487 -8.44 20.64 17.21
C TYR A 487 -8.55 21.21 18.61
N VAL A 488 -9.16 22.38 18.76
CA VAL A 488 -9.35 23.05 20.06
C VAL A 488 -10.29 22.24 20.96
N SER A 489 -11.29 21.58 20.37
CA SER A 489 -12.27 20.78 21.12
C SER A 489 -11.69 19.51 21.76
N LEU A 490 -10.50 19.04 21.35
CA LEU A 490 -9.84 17.87 21.96
C LEU A 490 -9.36 18.12 23.39
N HIS A 491 -8.91 19.32 23.69
CA HIS A 491 -8.49 19.71 25.06
C HIS A 491 -9.70 19.90 25.99
N VAL A 492 -10.78 20.49 25.45
CA VAL A 492 -12.04 20.70 26.16
C VAL A 492 -12.87 19.39 26.28
N ARG A 493 -12.80 18.49 25.29
CA ARG A 493 -13.54 17.22 25.31
C ARG A 493 -13.08 16.19 26.34
N LYS A 494 -11.93 16.37 26.99
CA LYS A 494 -11.57 15.50 28.13
C LYS A 494 -12.62 15.53 29.24
N GLU A 495 -13.32 16.65 29.41
CA GLU A 495 -14.38 16.80 30.41
C GLU A 495 -15.78 16.40 29.94
N TYR A 496 -16.06 16.48 28.62
CA TYR A 496 -17.40 16.25 28.05
C TYR A 496 -17.61 14.91 27.35
N MET A 497 -16.58 14.07 27.23
CA MET A 497 -16.69 12.77 26.55
C MET A 497 -17.76 11.81 27.15
N PRO A 498 -18.00 11.78 28.47
CA PRO A 498 -19.07 10.97 29.06
C PRO A 498 -20.47 11.40 28.66
N LEU A 499 -20.72 12.70 28.47
CA LEU A 499 -22.05 13.27 28.18
C LEU A 499 -22.46 13.11 26.70
N MET A 500 -21.51 13.14 25.76
CA MET A 500 -21.83 12.95 24.34
C MET A 500 -22.15 11.49 23.99
N ILE A 501 -21.51 10.53 24.64
CA ILE A 501 -21.80 9.10 24.46
C ILE A 501 -23.22 8.81 24.95
N ARG A 502 -23.67 9.42 26.02
CA ARG A 502 -25.02 9.30 26.56
C ARG A 502 -26.09 9.85 25.60
N LYS A 503 -25.88 11.07 25.04
CA LYS A 503 -26.84 11.68 24.10
C LYS A 503 -26.96 10.97 22.74
N THR A 504 -25.93 10.24 22.31
CA THR A 504 -25.97 9.48 21.05
C THR A 504 -26.63 8.11 21.24
N GLN A 505 -26.62 7.58 22.45
CA GLN A 505 -27.35 6.34 22.81
C GLN A 505 -28.84 6.59 23.05
N GLU A 506 -29.24 7.76 23.52
CA GLU A 506 -30.65 8.15 23.71
C GLU A 506 -31.39 8.51 22.40
N LYS A 507 -30.64 8.75 21.30
CA LYS A 507 -31.22 9.03 19.96
C LYS A 507 -31.20 7.82 19.00
N ARG A 508 -30.88 6.63 19.51
CA ARG A 508 -31.00 5.34 18.81
C ARG A 508 -32.01 4.45 19.52
#